data_07170c82dc499575fb46ef2c795b0ae7
#
_entry.id   07170c82dc499575fb46ef2c795b0ae7
#
_cell.length_a   1.000
_cell.length_b   1.000
_cell.length_c   1.000
_cell.angle_alpha   90.00
_cell.angle_beta   90.00
_cell.angle_gamma   90.00
#
_symmetry.space_group_name_H-M   'P 1'
#
loop_
_entity.id
_entity.type
_entity.pdbx_description
1 polymer ?
#
loop_
_entity_poly.entity_id
_entity_poly.type
_entity_poly.pdbx_seq_one_letter_code
_entity_poly.pdbx_strand_id
1 'polypeptide(L)'
;MPEYSEEILDSNSISSTDKAGRPIPVTIPIALAPGIKVVYTTRLGGLSTGDYGNLNLGGKSGDEPEAVLSNRIALAEAVQARLSLVSQVHSGVAVDVDDSFVINTPFGFDVSGTHGETDTPHVIEADGQVTAQSGIALGMFAADCLPVLLGDPVTGIIGAAHCGRRGLERGVIGATVDLMKSKGADPANIVATLGPRICGD
;
A
#
# COMPACT_ATOMS: atom_id res chain seq x y z
N MET A 1 2.92 -11.65 -33.93
CA MET A 1 2.98 -11.05 -32.58
C MET A 1 2.29 -9.71 -32.70
N PRO A 2 1.30 -9.38 -31.88
CA PRO A 2 0.73 -8.03 -31.93
C PRO A 2 1.83 -7.04 -31.49
N GLU A 3 2.10 -6.05 -32.31
CA GLU A 3 2.88 -4.89 -31.91
C GLU A 3 2.12 -4.21 -30.75
N TYR A 4 2.66 -4.34 -29.54
CA TYR A 4 2.22 -3.47 -28.45
C TYR A 4 2.71 -2.07 -28.80
N SER A 5 1.80 -1.18 -29.17
CA SER A 5 2.16 0.21 -29.38
C SER A 5 2.63 0.80 -28.04
N GLU A 6 3.82 1.38 -28.01
CA GLU A 6 4.38 2.10 -26.86
C GLU A 6 3.44 3.22 -26.36
N GLU A 7 2.49 3.65 -27.17
CA GLU A 7 1.48 4.67 -26.85
C GLU A 7 0.58 4.32 -25.67
N ILE A 8 0.39 3.02 -25.34
CA ILE A 8 -0.49 2.60 -24.21
C ILE A 8 0.17 2.86 -22.85
N LEU A 9 1.48 3.02 -22.81
CA LEU A 9 2.25 3.25 -21.58
C LEU A 9 2.73 4.70 -21.41
N ASP A 10 2.44 5.57 -22.37
CA ASP A 10 2.77 6.99 -22.24
C ASP A 10 1.82 7.64 -21.21
N SER A 11 2.42 8.18 -20.15
CA SER A 11 1.70 8.91 -19.09
C SER A 11 0.90 10.14 -19.63
N ASN A 12 1.26 10.64 -20.80
CA ASN A 12 0.56 11.75 -21.45
C ASN A 12 -0.72 11.33 -22.18
N SER A 13 -0.91 10.04 -22.44
CA SER A 13 -2.10 9.51 -23.12
C SER A 13 -3.24 9.12 -22.18
N ILE A 14 -2.97 9.04 -20.87
CA ILE A 14 -3.96 8.69 -19.85
C ILE A 14 -4.34 9.93 -19.05
N SER A 15 -5.64 10.24 -19.03
CA SER A 15 -6.14 11.34 -18.20
C SER A 15 -5.83 11.09 -16.74
N SER A 16 -5.11 12.00 -16.10
CA SER A 16 -4.78 11.94 -14.67
C SER A 16 -5.92 12.35 -13.75
N THR A 17 -6.95 13.01 -14.30
CA THR A 17 -8.08 13.56 -13.52
C THR A 17 -9.41 13.35 -14.22
N ASP A 18 -10.47 13.30 -13.43
CA ASP A 18 -11.85 13.35 -13.92
C ASP A 18 -12.27 14.79 -14.29
N LYS A 19 -13.52 14.96 -14.72
CA LYS A 19 -14.07 16.28 -15.10
C LYS A 19 -14.12 17.28 -13.95
N ALA A 20 -14.05 16.82 -12.70
CA ALA A 20 -14.01 17.64 -11.50
C ALA A 20 -12.58 17.91 -11.00
N GLY A 21 -11.56 17.48 -11.74
CA GLY A 21 -10.15 17.64 -11.37
C GLY A 21 -9.67 16.65 -10.30
N ARG A 22 -10.43 15.59 -10.01
CA ARG A 22 -10.01 14.57 -9.01
C ARG A 22 -9.12 13.52 -9.66
N PRO A 23 -8.08 13.03 -8.96
CA PRO A 23 -7.22 11.97 -9.47
C PRO A 23 -8.01 10.71 -9.86
N ILE A 24 -7.58 10.06 -10.93
CA ILE A 24 -8.10 8.75 -11.35
C ILE A 24 -6.95 7.74 -11.31
N PRO A 25 -6.70 7.07 -10.18
CA PRO A 25 -5.59 6.12 -10.06
C PRO A 25 -5.71 4.99 -11.09
N VAL A 26 -4.62 4.74 -11.82
CA VAL A 26 -4.51 3.57 -12.70
C VAL A 26 -3.88 2.44 -11.90
N THR A 27 -4.64 1.37 -11.69
CA THR A 27 -4.26 0.25 -10.83
C THR A 27 -4.39 -1.08 -11.55
N ILE A 28 -3.66 -2.08 -11.06
CA ILE A 28 -3.71 -3.46 -11.53
C ILE A 28 -4.31 -4.31 -10.41
N PRO A 29 -5.61 -4.61 -10.48
CA PRO A 29 -6.27 -5.44 -9.48
C PRO A 29 -6.00 -6.93 -9.73
N ILE A 30 -5.76 -7.69 -8.65
CA ILE A 30 -5.58 -9.13 -8.66
C ILE A 30 -6.51 -9.76 -7.62
N ALA A 31 -7.28 -10.76 -8.01
CA ALA A 31 -8.01 -11.59 -7.07
C ALA A 31 -7.05 -12.61 -6.47
N LEU A 32 -6.63 -12.41 -5.22
CA LEU A 32 -5.72 -13.34 -4.53
C LEU A 32 -6.45 -14.61 -4.10
N ALA A 33 -7.63 -14.44 -3.52
CA ALA A 33 -8.50 -15.52 -3.07
C ALA A 33 -9.95 -14.99 -2.99
N PRO A 34 -10.96 -15.85 -2.79
CA PRO A 34 -12.33 -15.39 -2.55
C PRO A 34 -12.39 -14.36 -1.43
N GLY A 35 -12.96 -13.19 -1.73
CA GLY A 35 -13.09 -12.08 -0.79
C GLY A 35 -11.82 -11.23 -0.56
N ILE A 36 -10.66 -11.63 -1.09
CA ILE A 36 -9.38 -10.94 -0.91
C ILE A 36 -8.87 -10.40 -2.23
N LYS A 37 -8.71 -9.09 -2.31
CA LYS A 37 -8.17 -8.38 -3.47
C LYS A 37 -6.80 -7.81 -3.16
N VAL A 38 -5.91 -7.85 -4.12
CA VAL A 38 -4.64 -7.14 -4.15
C VAL A 38 -4.71 -6.10 -5.26
N VAL A 39 -4.17 -4.93 -5.00
CA VAL A 39 -4.13 -3.84 -5.98
C VAL A 39 -2.69 -3.33 -6.05
N TYR A 40 -2.08 -3.42 -7.22
CA TYR A 40 -0.82 -2.73 -7.49
C TYR A 40 -1.12 -1.38 -8.13
N THR A 41 -0.52 -0.33 -7.60
CA THR A 41 -0.60 1.00 -8.19
C THR A 41 0.43 1.14 -9.30
N THR A 42 0.11 1.95 -10.29
CA THR A 42 1.06 2.42 -11.29
C THR A 42 1.48 3.86 -10.97
N ARG A 43 2.32 4.45 -11.81
CA ARG A 43 2.67 5.88 -11.73
C ARG A 43 1.58 6.80 -12.29
N LEU A 44 0.50 6.26 -12.85
CA LEU A 44 -0.48 6.98 -13.66
C LEU A 44 -1.72 7.33 -12.87
N GLY A 45 -2.38 8.41 -13.25
CA GLY A 45 -3.71 8.76 -12.76
C GLY A 45 -3.73 9.56 -11.46
N GLY A 46 -2.74 10.41 -11.22
CA GLY A 46 -2.66 11.29 -10.06
C GLY A 46 -2.44 12.76 -10.43
N LEU A 47 -2.13 13.59 -9.44
CA LEU A 47 -1.88 15.02 -9.57
C LEU A 47 -0.41 15.42 -9.51
N SER A 48 0.48 14.51 -9.13
CA SER A 48 1.92 14.81 -9.07
C SER A 48 2.48 15.08 -10.47
N THR A 49 3.54 15.87 -10.54
CA THR A 49 4.13 16.33 -11.80
C THR A 49 5.64 16.08 -11.86
N GLY A 50 6.23 16.22 -13.03
CA GLY A 50 7.67 16.09 -13.23
C GLY A 50 8.18 14.68 -12.90
N ASP A 51 9.28 14.61 -12.16
CA ASP A 51 9.97 13.36 -11.85
C ASP A 51 9.16 12.41 -10.94
N TYR A 52 8.15 12.93 -10.27
CA TYR A 52 7.25 12.12 -9.40
C TYR A 52 6.22 11.31 -10.20
N GLY A 53 6.12 11.51 -11.49
CA GLY A 53 5.04 10.94 -12.31
C GLY A 53 3.70 11.55 -11.91
N ASN A 54 2.60 10.83 -12.05
CA ASN A 54 1.29 11.37 -11.70
C ASN A 54 0.78 10.89 -10.34
N LEU A 55 0.84 9.58 -10.07
CA LEU A 55 0.31 8.97 -8.85
C LEU A 55 1.42 8.70 -7.83
N ASN A 56 2.08 9.75 -7.36
CA ASN A 56 3.01 9.60 -6.25
C ASN A 56 2.22 9.47 -4.93
N LEU A 57 2.54 8.45 -4.15
CA LEU A 57 1.93 8.15 -2.86
C LEU A 57 2.92 8.31 -1.70
N GLY A 58 4.20 8.62 -1.99
CA GLY A 58 5.28 8.71 -1.02
C GLY A 58 5.42 10.11 -0.44
N GLY A 59 5.06 10.33 0.81
CA GLY A 59 5.14 11.64 1.46
C GLY A 59 6.57 12.11 1.80
N LYS A 60 7.57 11.22 1.73
CA LYS A 60 8.99 11.56 1.92
C LYS A 60 9.76 11.78 0.62
N SER A 61 9.06 11.80 -0.51
CA SER A 61 9.68 11.93 -1.83
C SER A 61 10.17 13.35 -2.15
N GLY A 62 9.66 14.36 -1.45
CA GLY A 62 9.90 15.77 -1.74
C GLY A 62 8.89 16.39 -2.72
N ASP A 63 7.83 15.66 -3.05
CA ASP A 63 6.70 16.15 -3.83
C ASP A 63 5.80 17.08 -3.01
N GLU A 64 4.89 17.79 -3.68
CA GLU A 64 3.91 18.65 -3.03
C GLU A 64 2.97 17.84 -2.12
N PRO A 65 2.92 18.12 -0.79
CA PRO A 65 2.13 17.33 0.16
C PRO A 65 0.64 17.21 -0.19
N GLU A 66 0.07 18.28 -0.76
CA GLU A 66 -1.34 18.32 -1.18
C GLU A 66 -1.61 17.37 -2.35
N ALA A 67 -0.67 17.26 -3.29
CA ALA A 67 -0.77 16.32 -4.41
C ALA A 67 -0.72 14.87 -3.91
N VAL A 68 0.24 14.56 -3.03
CA VAL A 68 0.36 13.23 -2.41
C VAL A 68 -0.89 12.86 -1.63
N LEU A 69 -1.43 13.79 -0.82
CA LEU A 69 -2.67 13.57 -0.08
C LEU A 69 -3.85 13.30 -1.01
N SER A 70 -4.02 14.10 -2.04
CA SER A 70 -5.09 13.92 -3.03
C SER A 70 -4.99 12.58 -3.74
N ASN A 71 -3.77 12.16 -4.10
CA ASN A 71 -3.51 10.85 -4.71
C ASN A 71 -3.89 9.69 -3.77
N ARG A 72 -3.58 9.80 -2.48
CA ARG A 72 -3.93 8.80 -1.45
C ARG A 72 -5.43 8.71 -1.22
N ILE A 73 -6.11 9.85 -1.14
CA ILE A 73 -7.58 9.89 -1.02
C ILE A 73 -8.22 9.20 -2.22
N ALA A 74 -7.79 9.54 -3.43
CA ALA A 74 -8.32 8.94 -4.65
C ALA A 74 -8.05 7.42 -4.71
N LEU A 75 -6.89 6.96 -4.25
CA LEU A 75 -6.61 5.53 -4.16
C LEU A 75 -7.53 4.84 -3.14
N ALA A 76 -7.72 5.41 -1.95
CA ALA A 76 -8.62 4.88 -0.93
C ALA A 76 -10.06 4.76 -1.45
N GLU A 77 -10.55 5.77 -2.17
CA GLU A 77 -11.85 5.74 -2.83
C GLU A 77 -11.92 4.65 -3.93
N ALA A 78 -10.88 4.53 -4.77
CA ALA A 78 -10.84 3.54 -5.84
C ALA A 78 -10.84 2.10 -5.31
N VAL A 79 -10.17 1.83 -4.19
CA VAL A 79 -10.18 0.50 -3.55
C VAL A 79 -11.37 0.30 -2.60
N GLN A 80 -12.15 1.35 -2.33
CA GLN A 80 -13.31 1.34 -1.43
C GLN A 80 -12.96 0.89 -0.01
N ALA A 81 -11.81 1.34 0.49
CA ALA A 81 -11.31 0.99 1.83
C ALA A 81 -10.51 2.15 2.43
N ARG A 82 -10.41 2.18 3.74
CA ARG A 82 -9.49 3.08 4.44
C ARG A 82 -8.08 2.55 4.28
N LEU A 83 -7.17 3.39 3.82
CA LEU A 83 -5.79 3.02 3.55
C LEU A 83 -4.95 3.14 4.82
N SER A 84 -4.26 2.07 5.20
CA SER A 84 -3.26 2.06 6.26
C SER A 84 -1.86 2.04 5.67
N LEU A 85 -1.03 2.98 6.09
CA LEU A 85 0.39 3.09 5.72
C LEU A 85 1.23 3.16 6.99
N VAL A 86 2.43 2.59 6.94
CA VAL A 86 3.41 2.63 8.04
C VAL A 86 4.74 3.18 7.55
N SER A 87 5.55 3.71 8.45
CA SER A 87 6.94 4.07 8.16
C SER A 87 7.79 2.82 8.07
N GLN A 88 8.11 2.41 6.85
CA GLN A 88 8.93 1.24 6.56
C GLN A 88 10.41 1.56 6.84
N VAL A 89 10.99 0.85 7.79
CA VAL A 89 12.37 1.08 8.28
C VAL A 89 13.25 -0.17 8.16
N HIS A 90 12.79 -1.15 7.39
CA HIS A 90 13.43 -2.46 7.22
C HIS A 90 13.57 -3.21 8.54
N SER A 91 12.55 -3.13 9.39
CA SER A 91 12.45 -3.85 10.66
C SER A 91 11.88 -5.26 10.50
N GLY A 92 11.83 -6.01 11.59
CA GLY A 92 11.06 -7.25 11.71
C GLY A 92 9.72 -7.06 12.43
N VAL A 93 9.22 -5.83 12.54
CA VAL A 93 8.03 -5.50 13.31
C VAL A 93 6.79 -5.58 12.43
N ALA A 94 5.76 -6.27 12.92
CA ALA A 94 4.42 -6.26 12.35
C ALA A 94 3.44 -5.64 13.34
N VAL A 95 2.50 -4.84 12.84
CA VAL A 95 1.49 -4.13 13.63
C VAL A 95 0.08 -4.58 13.29
N ASP A 96 -0.77 -4.61 14.31
CA ASP A 96 -2.20 -4.83 14.16
C ASP A 96 -2.88 -3.54 13.73
N VAL A 97 -3.61 -3.60 12.62
CA VAL A 97 -4.33 -2.46 12.05
C VAL A 97 -5.82 -2.67 12.27
N ASP A 98 -6.38 -1.93 13.19
CA ASP A 98 -7.81 -1.89 13.47
C ASP A 98 -8.38 -0.48 13.25
N ASP A 99 -9.65 -0.28 13.58
CA ASP A 99 -10.30 1.02 13.42
C ASP A 99 -9.61 2.13 14.22
N SER A 100 -9.11 1.83 15.42
CA SER A 100 -8.42 2.81 16.26
C SER A 100 -7.07 3.22 15.66
N PHE A 101 -6.36 2.26 15.05
CA PHE A 101 -5.13 2.52 14.33
C PHE A 101 -5.37 3.48 13.14
N VAL A 102 -6.37 3.17 12.30
CA VAL A 102 -6.67 3.98 11.10
C VAL A 102 -7.21 5.37 11.47
N ILE A 103 -7.94 5.50 12.57
CA ILE A 103 -8.40 6.80 13.09
C ILE A 103 -7.22 7.63 13.58
N ASN A 104 -6.29 7.02 14.32
CA ASN A 104 -5.16 7.70 14.93
C ASN A 104 -4.03 8.00 13.93
N THR A 105 -3.92 7.21 12.88
CA THR A 105 -2.87 7.32 11.86
C THR A 105 -3.43 7.30 10.43
N PRO A 106 -4.40 8.18 10.10
CA PRO A 106 -4.99 8.18 8.76
C PRO A 106 -3.90 8.42 7.73
N PHE A 107 -3.83 7.54 6.72
CA PHE A 107 -2.80 7.55 5.68
C PHE A 107 -1.35 7.35 6.15
N GLY A 108 -1.15 6.99 7.44
CA GLY A 108 0.16 6.65 7.98
C GLY A 108 1.07 7.86 8.23
N PHE A 109 2.35 7.58 8.34
CA PHE A 109 3.38 8.54 8.76
C PHE A 109 3.64 9.68 7.79
N ASP A 110 3.22 9.53 6.54
CA ASP A 110 3.60 10.48 5.49
C ASP A 110 2.69 11.70 5.42
N VAL A 111 1.62 11.72 6.17
CA VAL A 111 0.68 12.85 6.19
C VAL A 111 1.08 13.84 7.28
N SER A 112 2.34 14.23 7.27
CA SER A 112 2.82 15.25 8.19
C SER A 112 2.17 16.59 7.88
N GLY A 113 1.50 17.14 8.87
CA GLY A 113 1.11 18.55 8.86
C GLY A 113 -0.20 18.91 8.18
N THR A 114 -0.98 17.95 7.71
CA THR A 114 -2.16 18.33 6.93
C THR A 114 -3.49 18.30 7.67
N HIS A 115 -3.65 17.52 8.75
CA HIS A 115 -4.98 17.39 9.34
C HIS A 115 -4.96 16.89 10.77
N GLY A 116 -4.90 17.75 11.70
CA GLY A 116 -5.19 17.45 13.08
C GLY A 116 -4.66 18.52 14.00
N GLU A 117 -5.44 18.85 14.99
CA GLU A 117 -5.10 19.78 16.07
C GLU A 117 -3.96 19.27 16.98
N THR A 118 -3.21 18.22 16.55
CA THR A 118 -2.06 17.69 17.26
C THR A 118 -0.79 17.94 16.46
N ASP A 119 0.09 18.71 17.00
CA ASP A 119 1.35 19.19 16.41
C ASP A 119 2.39 18.09 16.07
N THR A 120 2.10 16.82 16.30
CA THR A 120 3.02 15.72 16.00
C THR A 120 2.30 14.62 15.23
N PRO A 121 2.73 14.32 13.98
CA PRO A 121 2.22 13.18 13.27
C PRO A 121 2.54 11.90 14.05
N HIS A 122 1.55 11.07 14.27
CA HIS A 122 1.75 9.78 14.92
C HIS A 122 2.37 8.81 13.92
N VAL A 123 3.70 8.74 13.95
CA VAL A 123 4.48 7.88 13.06
C VAL A 123 4.61 6.49 13.68
N ILE A 124 4.11 5.47 12.99
CA ILE A 124 4.31 4.08 13.39
C ILE A 124 5.35 3.44 12.48
N GLU A 125 6.47 3.05 13.08
CA GLU A 125 7.54 2.33 12.38
C GLU A 125 7.27 0.84 12.40
N ALA A 126 7.04 0.26 11.22
CA ALA A 126 6.83 -1.16 11.02
C ALA A 126 7.11 -1.53 9.56
N ASP A 127 7.32 -2.82 9.31
CA ASP A 127 7.45 -3.36 7.97
C ASP A 127 6.46 -4.51 7.70
N GLY A 128 5.64 -4.85 8.69
CA GLY A 128 4.50 -5.74 8.59
C GLY A 128 3.21 -5.08 9.07
N GLN A 129 2.09 -5.37 8.42
CA GLN A 129 0.76 -4.94 8.82
C GLN A 129 -0.19 -6.13 8.74
N VAL A 130 -1.15 -6.23 9.67
CA VAL A 130 -2.20 -7.25 9.67
C VAL A 130 -3.51 -6.62 10.07
N THR A 131 -4.60 -7.02 9.44
CA THR A 131 -5.95 -6.67 9.89
C THR A 131 -6.92 -7.84 9.76
N ALA A 132 -7.84 -7.93 10.71
CA ALA A 132 -9.00 -8.82 10.66
C ALA A 132 -10.29 -8.05 10.28
N GLN A 133 -10.19 -6.77 9.97
CA GLN A 133 -11.35 -5.93 9.70
C GLN A 133 -11.53 -5.70 8.20
N SER A 134 -12.77 -5.85 7.73
CA SER A 134 -13.14 -5.44 6.38
C SER A 134 -13.16 -3.92 6.24
N GLY A 135 -12.96 -3.42 5.01
CA GLY A 135 -12.95 -1.99 4.74
C GLY A 135 -11.63 -1.29 5.11
N ILE A 136 -10.59 -2.05 5.46
CA ILE A 136 -9.22 -1.57 5.63
C ILE A 136 -8.34 -2.17 4.53
N ALA A 137 -7.57 -1.34 3.86
CA ALA A 137 -6.55 -1.73 2.90
C ALA A 137 -5.16 -1.49 3.51
N LEU A 138 -4.32 -2.51 3.51
CA LEU A 138 -2.94 -2.43 3.97
C LEU A 138 -2.05 -2.00 2.81
N GLY A 139 -1.49 -0.80 2.87
CA GLY A 139 -0.59 -0.26 1.86
C GLY A 139 0.87 -0.59 2.18
N MET A 140 1.63 -0.98 1.14
CA MET A 140 3.04 -1.28 1.25
C MET A 140 3.80 -0.60 0.12
N PHE A 141 4.75 0.27 0.46
CA PHE A 141 5.64 0.88 -0.52
C PHE A 141 6.75 -0.10 -0.90
N ALA A 142 7.01 -0.20 -2.19
CA ALA A 142 8.13 -0.98 -2.71
C ALA A 142 8.72 -0.29 -3.94
N ALA A 143 10.00 0.06 -3.87
CA ALA A 143 10.80 0.51 -5.01
C ALA A 143 11.63 -0.66 -5.56
N ASP A 144 12.44 -1.29 -4.71
CA ASP A 144 13.31 -2.41 -5.08
C ASP A 144 13.02 -3.66 -4.26
N CYS A 145 12.54 -3.44 -3.02
CA CYS A 145 12.23 -4.50 -2.07
C CYS A 145 10.99 -5.29 -2.49
N LEU A 146 10.91 -6.55 -2.06
CA LEU A 146 9.80 -7.44 -2.34
C LEU A 146 8.61 -7.15 -1.41
N PRO A 147 7.46 -6.71 -1.89
CA PRO A 147 6.24 -6.74 -1.11
C PRO A 147 5.64 -8.15 -1.11
N VAL A 148 5.33 -8.68 0.06
CA VAL A 148 4.63 -9.96 0.25
C VAL A 148 3.25 -9.66 0.83
N LEU A 149 2.22 -10.04 0.09
CA LEU A 149 0.82 -9.81 0.47
C LEU A 149 0.17 -11.15 0.77
N LEU A 150 -0.46 -11.24 1.94
CA LEU A 150 -0.94 -12.47 2.55
C LEU A 150 -2.46 -12.38 2.79
N GLY A 151 -3.15 -13.50 2.73
CA GLY A 151 -4.54 -13.55 3.10
C GLY A 151 -5.02 -14.95 3.45
N ASP A 152 -5.83 -15.04 4.49
CA ASP A 152 -6.58 -16.25 4.82
C ASP A 152 -8.03 -16.08 4.35
N PRO A 153 -8.45 -16.77 3.27
CA PRO A 153 -9.80 -16.61 2.72
C PRO A 153 -10.90 -17.20 3.62
N VAL A 154 -10.55 -18.01 4.62
CA VAL A 154 -11.52 -18.60 5.54
C VAL A 154 -11.91 -17.60 6.61
N THR A 155 -10.94 -16.88 7.16
CA THR A 155 -11.15 -15.88 8.22
C THR A 155 -11.29 -14.47 7.70
N GLY A 156 -10.86 -14.18 6.48
CA GLY A 156 -10.80 -12.83 5.91
C GLY A 156 -9.63 -11.98 6.44
N ILE A 157 -8.74 -12.56 7.25
CA ILE A 157 -7.57 -11.87 7.79
C ILE A 157 -6.54 -11.66 6.68
N ILE A 158 -6.07 -10.43 6.55
CA ILE A 158 -5.03 -10.07 5.56
C ILE A 158 -3.78 -9.54 6.24
N GLY A 159 -2.65 -9.73 5.57
CA GLY A 159 -1.35 -9.24 5.98
C GLY A 159 -0.54 -8.67 4.81
N ALA A 160 0.33 -7.74 5.10
CA ALA A 160 1.27 -7.17 4.13
C ALA A 160 2.65 -7.03 4.78
N ALA A 161 3.70 -7.43 4.10
CA ALA A 161 5.07 -7.37 4.60
C ALA A 161 6.03 -6.77 3.57
N HIS A 162 6.81 -5.79 4.01
CA HIS A 162 7.91 -5.18 3.25
C HIS A 162 9.18 -6.01 3.42
N CYS A 163 9.47 -6.85 2.44
CA CYS A 163 10.55 -7.83 2.51
C CYS A 163 11.81 -7.34 1.78
N GLY A 164 12.38 -6.24 2.25
CA GLY A 164 13.75 -5.89 1.93
C GLY A 164 14.73 -6.87 2.60
N ARG A 165 15.99 -6.94 2.12
CA ARG A 165 17.00 -7.87 2.66
C ARG A 165 17.08 -7.84 4.19
N ARG A 166 17.15 -6.65 4.80
CA ARG A 166 17.22 -6.51 6.26
C ARG A 166 15.93 -6.93 6.97
N GLY A 167 14.76 -6.63 6.37
CA GLY A 167 13.47 -7.08 6.92
C GLY A 167 13.34 -8.60 6.92
N LEU A 168 13.82 -9.27 5.86
CA LEU A 168 13.87 -10.73 5.78
C LEU A 168 14.81 -11.31 6.84
N GLU A 169 16.01 -10.77 6.98
CA GLU A 169 16.98 -11.18 8.02
C GLU A 169 16.40 -11.02 9.44
N ARG A 170 15.53 -10.03 9.65
CA ARG A 170 14.86 -9.74 10.93
C ARG A 170 13.54 -10.47 11.10
N GLY A 171 13.13 -11.27 10.13
CA GLY A 171 11.98 -12.15 10.24
C GLY A 171 10.62 -11.48 10.04
N VAL A 172 10.52 -10.40 9.26
CA VAL A 172 9.26 -9.66 9.05
C VAL A 172 8.10 -10.54 8.55
N ILE A 173 8.37 -11.54 7.68
CA ILE A 173 7.33 -12.45 7.22
C ILE A 173 6.81 -13.30 8.39
N GLY A 174 7.73 -13.86 9.18
CA GLY A 174 7.37 -14.65 10.37
C GLY A 174 6.53 -13.83 11.36
N ALA A 175 6.97 -12.61 11.67
CA ALA A 175 6.23 -11.70 12.55
C ALA A 175 4.82 -11.38 12.00
N THR A 176 4.69 -11.16 10.70
CA THR A 176 3.38 -10.89 10.07
C THR A 176 2.47 -12.13 10.16
N VAL A 177 2.99 -13.33 9.83
CA VAL A 177 2.22 -14.57 9.91
C VAL A 177 1.84 -14.90 11.36
N ASP A 178 2.74 -14.72 12.32
CA ASP A 178 2.44 -14.97 13.74
C ASP A 178 1.37 -14.00 14.26
N LEU A 179 1.39 -12.76 13.81
CA LEU A 179 0.34 -11.81 14.12
C LEU A 179 -1.00 -12.21 13.47
N MET A 180 -1.02 -12.66 12.22
CA MET A 180 -2.21 -13.21 11.57
C MET A 180 -2.78 -14.40 12.36
N LYS A 181 -1.91 -15.34 12.80
CA LYS A 181 -2.30 -16.48 13.65
C LYS A 181 -2.93 -16.03 14.97
N SER A 182 -2.34 -15.05 15.63
CA SER A 182 -2.86 -14.51 16.89
C SER A 182 -4.27 -13.93 16.75
N LYS A 183 -4.63 -13.52 15.54
CA LYS A 183 -5.97 -13.02 15.19
C LYS A 183 -6.92 -14.11 14.69
N GLY A 184 -6.46 -15.35 14.58
CA GLY A 184 -7.28 -16.50 14.23
C GLY A 184 -7.07 -17.06 12.81
N ALA A 185 -6.10 -16.57 12.06
CA ALA A 185 -5.77 -17.17 10.77
C ALA A 185 -5.09 -18.54 10.95
N ASP A 186 -5.42 -19.48 10.07
CA ASP A 186 -4.74 -20.77 9.98
C ASP A 186 -3.62 -20.66 8.91
N PRO A 187 -2.34 -20.87 9.27
CA PRO A 187 -1.25 -20.84 8.30
C PRO A 187 -1.47 -21.78 7.09
N ALA A 188 -2.21 -22.88 7.27
CA ALA A 188 -2.51 -23.81 6.18
C ALA A 188 -3.48 -23.22 5.13
N ASN A 189 -4.22 -22.18 5.49
CA ASN A 189 -5.15 -21.48 4.60
C ASN A 189 -4.55 -20.21 3.99
N ILE A 190 -3.41 -19.73 4.52
CA ILE A 190 -2.82 -18.48 4.05
C ILE A 190 -2.31 -18.64 2.62
N VAL A 191 -2.84 -17.83 1.74
CA VAL A 191 -2.32 -17.64 0.38
C VAL A 191 -1.49 -16.37 0.31
N ALA A 192 -0.49 -16.35 -0.57
CA ALA A 192 0.42 -15.25 -0.72
C ALA A 192 0.59 -14.85 -2.19
N THR A 193 0.84 -13.57 -2.42
CA THR A 193 1.36 -13.07 -3.70
C THR A 193 2.57 -12.19 -3.46
N LEU A 194 3.48 -12.22 -4.41
CA LEU A 194 4.68 -11.40 -4.42
C LEU A 194 4.48 -10.25 -5.41
N GLY A 195 4.76 -9.03 -4.97
CA GLY A 195 4.67 -7.87 -5.85
C GLY A 195 5.92 -7.67 -6.71
N PRO A 196 5.87 -6.65 -7.58
CA PRO A 196 7.02 -6.24 -8.37
C PRO A 196 8.22 -5.92 -7.48
N ARG A 197 9.41 -6.32 -7.92
CA ARG A 197 10.68 -6.12 -7.22
C ARG A 197 11.81 -6.04 -8.22
N ILE A 198 12.99 -5.59 -7.77
CA ILE A 198 14.20 -5.67 -8.56
C ILE A 198 14.57 -7.13 -8.87
N CYS A 199 15.06 -7.40 -10.08
CA CYS A 199 15.60 -8.70 -10.45
C CYS A 199 16.95 -8.94 -9.78
N GLY A 200 17.34 -10.21 -9.61
CA GLY A 200 18.60 -10.60 -8.99
C GLY A 200 19.72 -10.91 -9.99
N ASP A 201 19.72 -10.25 -11.15
CA ASP A 201 20.74 -10.44 -12.21
C ASP A 201 22.01 -9.66 -11.92
#